data_8106c3383608c714c3a8adb59473d3d5
#
_entry.id   8106c3383608c714c3a8adb59473d3d5
#
_cell.length_a   1.000
_cell.length_b   1.000
_cell.length_c   1.000
_cell.angle_alpha   90.00
_cell.angle_beta   90.00
_cell.angle_gamma   90.00
#
_symmetry.space_group_name_H-M   'P 1'
#
loop_
_entity.id
_entity.type
_entity.pdbx_description
1 polymer ?
#
loop_
_entity_poly.entity_id
_entity_poly.type
_entity_poly.pdbx_seq_one_letter_code
_entity_poly.pdbx_strand_id
1 'polypeptide(L)'
;MNKVDNTILVIGLGRVGLPLLFFLEKKKFDLIGLDQNKALISKLKEKKMPFIETGCQKLLKKSNAKFISNFKEFNPKKIKYIFITVGTPLRESIEVNLNNINLVINELSKI
;
A
#
# COMPACT_ATOMS: atom_id res chain seq x y z
N MET A 1 4.57 21.35 -19.96
CA MET A 1 5.10 19.98 -20.05
C MET A 1 4.09 19.01 -19.49
N ASN A 2 3.74 18.01 -20.28
CA ASN A 2 2.79 17.02 -19.82
C ASN A 2 3.43 16.13 -18.75
N LYS A 3 2.80 16.06 -17.60
CA LYS A 3 3.23 15.16 -16.55
C LYS A 3 2.84 13.73 -16.91
N VAL A 4 3.82 12.85 -17.02
CA VAL A 4 3.54 11.45 -17.29
C VAL A 4 2.97 10.83 -16.02
N ASP A 5 1.86 10.12 -16.17
CA ASP A 5 1.27 9.41 -15.04
C ASP A 5 2.22 8.28 -14.63
N ASN A 6 2.79 8.40 -13.46
CA ASN A 6 3.70 7.39 -12.90
C ASN A 6 3.29 7.01 -11.48
N THR A 7 2.00 7.00 -11.23
CA THR A 7 1.48 6.65 -9.91
C THR A 7 1.45 5.14 -9.73
N ILE A 8 1.95 4.69 -8.60
CA ILE A 8 1.95 3.29 -8.21
C ILE A 8 1.05 3.11 -7.01
N LEU A 9 0.18 2.11 -7.07
CA LEU A 9 -0.68 1.72 -5.96
C LEU A 9 -0.07 0.49 -5.28
N VAL A 10 0.20 0.62 -3.98
CA VAL A 10 0.65 -0.51 -3.16
C VAL A 10 -0.51 -0.90 -2.25
N ILE A 11 -0.99 -2.13 -2.39
CA ILE A 11 -2.09 -2.67 -1.60
C ILE A 11 -1.52 -3.60 -0.53
N GLY A 12 -1.84 -3.31 0.71
CA GLY A 12 -1.28 -4.02 1.85
C GLY A 12 -0.04 -3.30 2.37
N LEU A 13 -0.17 -2.65 3.53
CA LEU A 13 0.89 -1.80 4.08
C LEU A 13 1.48 -2.40 5.36
N GLY A 14 1.83 -3.68 5.26
CA GLY A 14 2.52 -4.37 6.33
C GLY A 14 4.03 -4.30 6.19
N ARG A 15 4.71 -5.30 6.73
CA ARG A 15 6.17 -5.32 6.78
C ARG A 15 6.85 -5.46 5.42
N VAL A 16 6.12 -5.85 4.39
CA VAL A 16 6.62 -5.92 3.02
C VAL A 16 6.17 -4.70 2.23
N GLY A 17 4.88 -4.40 2.25
CA GLY A 17 4.30 -3.35 1.41
C GLY A 17 4.77 -1.95 1.75
N LEU A 18 4.86 -1.62 3.03
CA LEU A 18 5.23 -0.27 3.42
C LEU A 18 6.70 0.05 3.10
N PRO A 19 7.68 -0.82 3.41
CA PRO A 19 9.04 -0.55 2.95
C PRO A 19 9.18 -0.52 1.43
N LEU A 20 8.43 -1.36 0.72
CA LEU A 20 8.41 -1.33 -0.74
C LEU A 20 7.92 0.02 -1.26
N LEU A 21 6.85 0.56 -0.65
CA LEU A 21 6.31 1.85 -1.02
C LEU A 21 7.38 2.95 -0.90
N PHE A 22 8.12 2.96 0.20
CA PHE A 22 9.18 3.96 0.39
C PHE A 22 10.32 3.77 -0.60
N PHE A 23 10.66 2.54 -0.93
CA PHE A 23 11.70 2.25 -1.92
C PHE A 23 11.28 2.81 -3.29
N LEU A 24 10.06 2.57 -3.69
CA LEU A 24 9.54 3.06 -4.97
C LEU A 24 9.44 4.58 -4.99
N GLU A 25 9.11 5.18 -3.86
CA GLU A 25 9.06 6.63 -3.76
C GLU A 25 10.43 7.26 -4.01
N LYS A 26 11.50 6.61 -3.55
CA LYS A 26 12.86 7.05 -3.82
C LYS A 26 13.19 7.02 -5.31
N LYS A 27 12.51 6.18 -6.08
CA LYS A 27 12.71 6.08 -7.53
C LYS A 27 11.88 7.10 -8.29
N LYS A 28 11.30 8.08 -7.59
CA LYS A 28 10.57 9.21 -8.17
C LYS A 28 9.20 8.86 -8.71
N PHE A 29 8.61 7.77 -8.22
CA PHE A 29 7.21 7.48 -8.49
C PHE A 29 6.32 8.18 -7.48
N ASP A 30 5.10 8.49 -7.90
CA ASP A 30 4.06 8.93 -6.97
C ASP A 30 3.41 7.69 -6.37
N LEU A 31 3.25 7.67 -5.06
CA LEU A 31 2.78 6.47 -4.36
C LEU A 31 1.43 6.69 -3.70
N ILE A 32 0.57 5.68 -3.84
CA ILE A 32 -0.65 5.56 -3.07
C ILE A 32 -0.57 4.24 -2.32
N GLY A 33 -0.70 4.30 -0.99
CA GLY A 33 -0.76 3.11 -0.17
C GLY A 33 -2.18 2.85 0.28
N LEU A 34 -2.65 1.63 0.10
CA LEU A 34 -4.00 1.23 0.45
C LEU A 34 -3.98 0.06 1.41
N ASP A 35 -4.73 0.16 2.50
CA ASP A 35 -4.91 -0.93 3.44
C ASP A 35 -6.31 -0.84 4.04
N GLN A 36 -6.98 -1.97 4.20
CA GLN A 36 -8.31 -2.00 4.78
C GLN A 36 -8.32 -1.65 6.28
N ASN A 37 -7.18 -1.76 6.93
CA ASN A 37 -7.05 -1.46 8.35
C ASN A 37 -7.04 0.05 8.56
N LYS A 38 -8.17 0.59 8.96
CA LYS A 38 -8.33 2.03 9.15
C LYS A 38 -7.44 2.60 10.25
N ALA A 39 -7.18 1.82 11.30
CA ALA A 39 -6.30 2.26 12.38
C ALA A 39 -4.86 2.40 11.86
N LEU A 40 -4.42 1.47 11.01
CA LEU A 40 -3.14 1.54 10.36
C LEU A 40 -3.01 2.82 9.51
N ILE A 41 -4.02 3.07 8.69
CA ILE A 41 -4.02 4.24 7.81
C ILE A 41 -3.99 5.53 8.64
N SER A 42 -4.73 5.58 9.73
CA SER A 42 -4.71 6.75 10.63
C SER A 42 -3.31 7.03 11.18
N LYS A 43 -2.60 5.97 11.61
CA LYS A 43 -1.22 6.12 12.07
C LYS A 43 -0.31 6.65 10.98
N LEU A 44 -0.42 6.13 9.78
CA LEU A 44 0.41 6.56 8.66
C LEU A 44 0.14 8.02 8.30
N LYS A 45 -1.10 8.45 8.35
CA LYS A 45 -1.45 9.85 8.12
C LYS A 45 -0.87 10.77 9.18
N GLU A 46 -0.70 10.28 10.40
CA GLU A 46 -0.05 11.00 11.49
C GLU A 46 1.47 10.89 11.45
N LYS A 47 2.01 10.24 10.42
CA LYS A 47 3.45 10.04 10.26
C LYS A 47 4.06 9.16 11.36
N LYS A 48 3.30 8.17 11.82
CA LYS A 48 3.75 7.21 12.83
C LYS A 48 3.81 5.81 12.24
N MET A 49 4.96 5.17 12.34
CA MET A 49 5.12 3.80 11.87
C MET A 49 4.33 2.83 12.75
N PRO A 50 3.57 1.90 12.14
CA PRO A 50 2.80 0.91 12.88
C PRO A 50 3.64 -0.24 13.44
N PHE A 51 4.90 -0.32 13.03
CA PHE A 51 5.83 -1.34 13.51
C PHE A 51 7.25 -0.79 13.40
N ILE A 52 8.20 -1.50 14.02
CA ILE A 52 9.60 -1.09 13.97
C ILE A 52 10.27 -1.67 12.74
N GLU A 53 10.78 -0.80 11.88
CA GLU A 53 11.55 -1.17 10.71
C GLU A 53 12.62 -0.12 10.52
N THR A 54 13.88 -0.55 10.50
CA THR A 54 15.01 0.38 10.47
C THR A 54 14.90 1.39 9.32
N GLY A 55 14.97 2.67 9.67
CA GLY A 55 14.95 3.76 8.68
C GLY A 55 13.57 4.18 8.22
N CYS A 56 12.54 3.35 8.39
CA CYS A 56 11.22 3.66 7.84
C CYS A 56 10.54 4.84 8.50
N GLN A 57 10.76 5.07 9.81
CA GLN A 57 10.16 6.21 10.48
C GLN A 57 10.61 7.53 9.86
N LYS A 58 11.89 7.62 9.49
CA LYS A 58 12.41 8.81 8.82
C LYS A 58 11.83 8.97 7.43
N LEU A 59 11.71 7.87 6.70
CA LEU A 59 11.14 7.88 5.35
C LEU A 59 9.68 8.30 5.39
N LEU A 60 8.92 7.79 6.35
CA LEU A 60 7.52 8.16 6.50
C LEU A 60 7.35 9.66 6.76
N LYS A 61 8.19 10.24 7.61
CA LYS A 61 8.11 11.68 7.88
C LYS A 61 8.33 12.53 6.63
N LYS A 62 9.15 12.06 5.71
CA LYS A 62 9.47 12.78 4.48
C LYS A 62 8.55 12.39 3.32
N SER A 63 7.76 11.35 3.49
CA SER A 63 6.94 10.79 2.40
C SER A 63 5.82 11.74 1.99
N ASN A 64 5.58 11.80 0.68
CA ASN A 64 4.43 12.48 0.10
C ASN A 64 3.38 11.49 -0.38
N ALA A 65 3.52 10.22 -0.01
CA ALA A 65 2.57 9.19 -0.39
C ALA A 65 1.19 9.47 0.18
N LYS A 66 0.17 9.11 -0.58
CA LYS A 66 -1.20 9.20 -0.12
C LYS A 66 -1.59 7.86 0.48
N PHE A 67 -2.14 7.87 1.70
CA PHE A 67 -2.60 6.65 2.36
C PHE A 67 -4.11 6.64 2.42
N ILE A 68 -4.71 5.55 1.94
CA ILE A 68 -6.15 5.41 1.82
C ILE A 68 -6.62 4.06 2.35
N SER A 69 -7.91 3.97 2.72
CA SER A 69 -8.47 2.75 3.29
C SER A 69 -9.53 2.09 2.42
N ASN A 70 -9.84 2.66 1.25
CA ASN A 70 -10.79 2.03 0.34
C ASN A 70 -10.45 2.32 -1.11
N PHE A 71 -11.04 1.52 -2.01
CA PHE A 71 -10.75 1.58 -3.44
C PHE A 71 -11.42 2.74 -4.18
N LYS A 72 -12.20 3.56 -3.49
CA LYS A 72 -12.89 4.69 -4.11
C LYS A 72 -12.10 5.99 -4.03
N GLU A 73 -11.01 6.00 -3.28
CA GLU A 73 -10.28 7.23 -2.97
C GLU A 73 -9.16 7.57 -3.97
N PHE A 74 -9.09 6.87 -5.08
CA PHE A 74 -8.09 7.19 -6.11
C PHE A 74 -8.70 7.07 -7.51
N ASN A 75 -8.03 7.69 -8.49
CA ASN A 75 -8.45 7.61 -9.89
C ASN A 75 -7.70 6.46 -10.58
N PRO A 76 -8.40 5.35 -10.94
CA PRO A 76 -7.73 4.21 -11.56
C PRO A 76 -6.96 4.54 -12.83
N LYS A 77 -7.41 5.56 -13.56
CA LYS A 77 -6.77 5.95 -14.83
C LYS A 77 -5.35 6.49 -14.65
N LYS A 78 -5.01 6.93 -13.44
CA LYS A 78 -3.69 7.47 -13.15
C LYS A 78 -2.72 6.41 -12.66
N ILE A 79 -3.21 5.21 -12.38
CA ILE A 79 -2.37 4.14 -11.83
C ILE A 79 -1.63 3.44 -12.95
N LYS A 80 -0.30 3.40 -12.86
CA LYS A 80 0.55 2.73 -13.83
C LYS A 80 0.85 1.29 -13.42
N TYR A 81 1.13 1.07 -12.14
CA TYR A 81 1.45 -0.25 -11.60
C TYR A 81 0.71 -0.47 -10.29
N ILE A 82 0.33 -1.71 -10.05
CA ILE A 82 -0.29 -2.12 -8.79
C ILE A 82 0.54 -3.24 -8.18
N PHE A 83 0.99 -3.05 -6.94
CA PHE A 83 1.67 -4.08 -6.18
C PHE A 83 0.73 -4.57 -5.08
N ILE A 84 0.47 -5.86 -5.06
CA ILE A 84 -0.40 -6.46 -4.05
C ILE A 84 0.46 -7.23 -3.07
N THR A 85 0.52 -6.73 -1.83
CA THR A 85 1.35 -7.32 -0.77
C THR A 85 0.52 -7.69 0.45
N VAL A 86 -0.75 -8.04 0.23
CA VAL A 86 -1.62 -8.42 1.35
C VAL A 86 -1.11 -9.70 2.00
N GLY A 87 -1.30 -9.78 3.31
CA GLY A 87 -0.85 -10.94 4.05
C GLY A 87 -1.57 -12.22 3.65
N THR A 88 -0.81 -13.31 3.61
CA THR A 88 -1.34 -14.63 3.37
C THR A 88 -0.94 -15.52 4.54
N PRO A 89 -1.54 -15.29 5.74
CA PRO A 89 -1.12 -16.03 6.92
C PRO A 89 -1.34 -17.52 6.77
N LEU A 90 -0.43 -18.31 7.32
CA LEU A 90 -0.58 -19.75 7.36
C LEU A 90 -1.62 -20.12 8.40
N ARG A 91 -2.42 -21.13 8.08
CA ARG A 91 -3.36 -21.72 9.03
C ARG A 91 -2.64 -22.80 9.83
N GLU A 92 -3.33 -23.33 10.86
CA GLU A 92 -2.78 -24.38 11.72
C GLU A 92 -2.28 -25.59 10.94
N SER A 93 -2.92 -25.89 9.82
CA SER A 93 -2.57 -27.03 8.96
C SER A 93 -1.57 -26.68 7.86
N ILE A 94 -0.87 -25.57 7.99
CA ILE A 94 0.11 -25.10 7.02
C ILE A 94 -0.54 -24.64 5.69
N GLU A 95 -1.85 -24.46 5.67
CA GLU A 95 -2.54 -23.93 4.50
C GLU A 95 -2.39 -22.41 4.42
N VAL A 96 -2.19 -21.91 3.20
CA VAL A 96 -2.16 -20.46 2.97
C VAL A 96 -3.59 -19.96 2.87
N ASN A 97 -3.92 -18.92 3.64
CA ASN A 97 -5.23 -18.31 3.57
C ASN A 97 -5.25 -17.28 2.43
N LEU A 98 -5.93 -17.62 1.34
CA LEU A 98 -6.01 -16.78 0.15
C LEU A 98 -7.19 -15.80 0.17
N ASN A 99 -7.98 -15.78 1.24
CA ASN A 99 -9.17 -14.92 1.29
C ASN A 99 -8.83 -13.45 1.13
N ASN A 100 -7.74 -12.98 1.73
CA ASN A 100 -7.34 -11.58 1.62
C ASN A 100 -7.01 -11.22 0.17
N ILE A 101 -6.31 -12.10 -0.53
CA ILE A 101 -5.95 -11.87 -1.93
C ILE A 101 -7.21 -11.85 -2.80
N ASN A 102 -8.12 -12.79 -2.57
CA ASN A 102 -9.37 -12.86 -3.33
C ASN A 102 -10.22 -11.61 -3.15
N LEU A 103 -10.31 -11.09 -1.93
CA LEU A 103 -11.04 -9.86 -1.67
C LEU A 103 -10.45 -8.68 -2.46
N VAL A 104 -9.13 -8.57 -2.47
CA VAL A 104 -8.45 -7.50 -3.20
C VAL A 104 -8.71 -7.64 -4.70
N ILE A 105 -8.57 -8.84 -5.24
CA ILE A 105 -8.80 -9.08 -6.66
C ILE A 105 -10.24 -8.73 -7.04
N ASN A 106 -11.21 -9.10 -6.22
CA ASN A 106 -12.61 -8.75 -6.46
C ASN A 106 -12.82 -7.24 -6.49
N GLU A 107 -12.21 -6.51 -5.57
CA GLU A 107 -12.35 -5.06 -5.56
C GLU A 107 -11.68 -4.43 -6.79
N LEU A 108 -10.52 -4.92 -7.18
CA LEU A 108 -9.83 -4.42 -8.38
C LEU A 108 -10.64 -4.67 -9.64
N SER A 109 -11.35 -5.78 -9.72
CA SER A 109 -12.14 -6.12 -10.91
C SER A 109 -13.35 -5.20 -11.12
N LYS A 110 -13.70 -4.40 -10.10
CA LYS A 110 -14.80 -3.44 -10.19
C LYS A 110 -14.37 -2.06 -10.69
N ILE A 111 -13.09 -1.87 -10.88
CA ILE A 111 -12.54 -0.57 -11.28
C ILE A 111 -12.62 -0.35 -12.78
#